data_3f2ee56bdfb7de70803921989c63195c
#
_entry.id   3f2ee56bdfb7de70803921989c63195c
#
_cell.length_a   1.000
_cell.length_b   1.000
_cell.length_c   1.000
_cell.angle_alpha   90.00
_cell.angle_beta   90.00
_cell.angle_gamma   90.00
#
_symmetry.space_group_name_H-M   'P 1'
#
loop_
_entity.id
_entity.type
_entity.pdbx_description
1 polymer ?
#
loop_
_entity_poly.entity_id
_entity_poly.type
_entity_poly.pdbx_seq_one_letter_code
_entity_poly.pdbx_strand_id
1 'polypeptide(L)'
;MRALSVHNVTFLGADTDELHQHWTALGLRHLSVLDTQVLDPGFVRLIRAEDYAVEAVYHLFRTGAELSRLIDAAAATGARCIYLLTGGRDGCTWEQAAERFCRAIEPCVQEAQLAGVGLAIENASSLYADIHFAHSLRDTITLAELAGIGICIDLFHCWAEADLAGLLRRALPRTQLIQLSDYVLGDRALPARAVPGDGAIPIESFLAQALADGYPFGFDVELLGPRIEAEGRLAAAGRACAAVSEMLDKLGS
;
A
#
# COMPACT_ATOMS: atom_id res chain seq x y z
N MET A 1 -14.45 14.82 3.08
CA MET A 1 -13.01 14.53 3.38
C MET A 1 -12.74 13.10 2.97
N ARG A 2 -11.70 12.86 2.18
CA ARG A 2 -11.31 11.50 1.76
C ARG A 2 -10.70 10.73 2.92
N ALA A 3 -10.88 9.42 2.92
CA ALA A 3 -10.27 8.54 3.91
C ALA A 3 -8.74 8.65 3.86
N LEU A 4 -8.12 8.74 5.02
CA LEU A 4 -6.68 8.68 5.17
C LEU A 4 -6.35 7.57 6.15
N SER A 5 -5.50 6.63 5.76
CA SER A 5 -4.96 5.58 6.60
C SER A 5 -3.48 5.77 6.85
N VAL A 6 -2.98 5.14 7.89
CA VAL A 6 -1.54 4.95 8.13
C VAL A 6 -1.27 3.46 8.11
N HIS A 7 -0.32 3.04 7.28
CA HIS A 7 0.07 1.64 7.20
C HIS A 7 0.70 1.17 8.51
N ASN A 8 0.23 0.04 9.03
CA ASN A 8 0.72 -0.49 10.31
C ASN A 8 2.20 -0.89 10.30
N VAL A 9 2.83 -0.99 9.12
CA VAL A 9 4.30 -1.16 9.04
C VAL A 9 5.05 0.02 9.67
N THR A 10 4.44 1.21 9.71
CA THR A 10 4.96 2.38 10.43
C THR A 10 5.18 2.07 11.90
N PHE A 11 4.36 1.21 12.48
CA PHE A 11 4.41 0.80 13.88
C PHE A 11 4.90 -0.66 14.04
N LEU A 12 5.78 -1.11 13.12
CA LEU A 12 6.27 -2.49 13.12
C LEU A 12 6.84 -2.89 14.47
N GLY A 13 6.33 -4.01 15.02
CA GLY A 13 6.69 -4.52 16.34
C GLY A 13 5.70 -4.12 17.46
N ALA A 14 4.78 -3.18 17.21
CA ALA A 14 3.71 -2.88 18.15
C ALA A 14 2.70 -4.03 18.21
N ASP A 15 2.22 -4.34 19.41
CA ASP A 15 1.12 -5.28 19.59
C ASP A 15 -0.25 -4.63 19.29
N THR A 16 -1.31 -5.41 19.37
CA THR A 16 -2.67 -4.94 19.03
C THR A 16 -3.14 -3.78 19.91
N ASP A 17 -2.80 -3.79 21.19
CA ASP A 17 -3.20 -2.74 22.12
C ASP A 17 -2.42 -1.45 21.88
N GLU A 18 -1.11 -1.56 21.59
CA GLU A 18 -0.26 -0.44 21.20
C GLU A 18 -0.72 0.18 19.88
N LEU A 19 -1.06 -0.64 18.88
CA LEU A 19 -1.63 -0.18 17.62
C LEU A 19 -2.93 0.61 17.85
N HIS A 20 -3.84 0.09 18.67
CA HIS A 20 -5.08 0.77 19.02
C HIS A 20 -4.84 2.14 19.68
N GLN A 21 -3.84 2.22 20.58
CA GLN A 21 -3.45 3.50 21.19
C GLN A 21 -2.92 4.48 20.12
N HIS A 22 -2.11 4.01 19.17
CA HIS A 22 -1.59 4.85 18.08
C HIS A 22 -2.73 5.35 17.18
N TRP A 23 -3.63 4.50 16.74
CA TRP A 23 -4.76 4.91 15.89
C TRP A 23 -5.67 5.90 16.62
N THR A 24 -5.93 5.68 17.90
CA THR A 24 -6.73 6.60 18.73
C THR A 24 -6.05 7.96 18.86
N ALA A 25 -4.73 7.98 19.14
CA ALA A 25 -3.96 9.21 19.25
C ALA A 25 -3.91 10.01 17.93
N LEU A 26 -3.95 9.32 16.80
CA LEU A 26 -3.97 9.91 15.45
C LEU A 26 -5.40 10.23 14.96
N GLY A 27 -6.43 9.81 15.68
CA GLY A 27 -7.82 9.97 15.24
C GLY A 27 -8.19 9.15 14.01
N LEU A 28 -7.47 8.06 13.73
CA LEU A 28 -7.70 7.23 12.55
C LEU A 28 -8.96 6.39 12.71
N ARG A 29 -9.70 6.21 11.60
CA ARG A 29 -10.82 5.29 11.44
C ARG A 29 -10.61 4.31 10.28
N HIS A 30 -9.67 4.62 9.39
CA HIS A 30 -9.28 3.82 8.24
C HIS A 30 -7.88 3.26 8.46
N LEU A 31 -7.70 1.96 8.22
CA LEU A 31 -6.46 1.25 8.52
C LEU A 31 -5.91 0.54 7.28
N SER A 32 -4.60 0.54 7.15
CA SER A 32 -3.85 -0.30 6.24
C SER A 32 -2.97 -1.23 7.08
N VAL A 33 -3.14 -2.55 6.92
CA VAL A 33 -2.71 -3.54 7.92
C VAL A 33 -1.86 -4.64 7.30
N LEU A 34 -1.20 -5.44 8.15
CA LEU A 34 -0.42 -6.59 7.74
C LEU A 34 -1.30 -7.86 7.68
N ASP A 35 -0.94 -8.81 6.83
CA ASP A 35 -1.59 -10.12 6.70
C ASP A 35 -1.68 -10.88 8.03
N THR A 36 -0.60 -10.85 8.82
CA THR A 36 -0.56 -11.49 10.14
C THR A 36 -1.59 -10.93 11.12
N GLN A 37 -1.95 -9.66 10.97
CA GLN A 37 -2.92 -8.97 11.84
C GLN A 37 -4.35 -9.43 11.56
N VAL A 38 -4.75 -9.52 10.28
CA VAL A 38 -6.10 -10.00 9.94
C VAL A 38 -6.29 -11.50 10.19
N LEU A 39 -5.20 -12.23 10.35
CA LEU A 39 -5.21 -13.64 10.78
C LEU A 39 -5.27 -13.82 12.29
N ASP A 40 -5.06 -12.75 13.07
CA ASP A 40 -5.20 -12.78 14.54
C ASP A 40 -6.64 -12.52 14.97
N PRO A 41 -7.31 -13.48 15.65
CA PRO A 41 -8.68 -13.29 16.13
C PRO A 41 -8.83 -12.13 17.15
N GLY A 42 -7.76 -11.80 17.88
CA GLY A 42 -7.75 -10.68 18.83
C GLY A 42 -7.86 -9.34 18.09
N PHE A 43 -7.02 -9.17 17.08
CA PHE A 43 -7.04 -8.02 16.21
C PHE A 43 -8.40 -7.86 15.50
N VAL A 44 -8.94 -8.93 14.93
CA VAL A 44 -10.24 -8.92 14.24
C VAL A 44 -11.37 -8.51 15.18
N ARG A 45 -11.34 -8.98 16.43
CA ARG A 45 -12.35 -8.55 17.44
C ARG A 45 -12.25 -7.07 17.74
N LEU A 46 -11.02 -6.54 17.90
CA LEU A 46 -10.80 -5.13 18.20
C LEU A 46 -11.33 -4.24 17.08
N ILE A 47 -10.91 -4.48 15.82
CA ILE A 47 -11.33 -3.62 14.70
C ILE A 47 -12.85 -3.61 14.50
N ARG A 48 -13.52 -4.74 14.76
CA ARG A 48 -14.99 -4.81 14.71
C ARG A 48 -15.66 -4.07 15.88
N ALA A 49 -15.11 -4.22 17.10
CA ALA A 49 -15.67 -3.57 18.28
C ALA A 49 -15.59 -2.05 18.23
N GLU A 50 -14.51 -1.53 17.64
CA GLU A 50 -14.22 -0.10 17.52
C GLU A 50 -14.63 0.50 16.17
N ASP A 51 -15.26 -0.29 15.29
CA ASP A 51 -15.76 0.11 13.97
C ASP A 51 -14.67 0.73 13.07
N TYR A 52 -13.48 0.12 13.03
CA TYR A 52 -12.43 0.48 12.11
C TYR A 52 -12.68 -0.10 10.71
N ALA A 53 -12.47 0.72 9.68
CA ALA A 53 -12.49 0.28 8.28
C ALA A 53 -11.09 -0.18 7.83
N VAL A 54 -10.97 -1.39 7.30
CA VAL A 54 -9.71 -1.90 6.73
C VAL A 54 -9.67 -1.57 5.23
N GLU A 55 -8.85 -0.60 4.85
CA GLU A 55 -8.69 -0.16 3.46
C GLU A 55 -7.83 -1.14 2.66
N ALA A 56 -6.76 -1.65 3.27
CA ALA A 56 -5.84 -2.53 2.58
C ALA A 56 -5.16 -3.51 3.53
N VAL A 57 -4.81 -4.68 3.00
CA VAL A 57 -4.01 -5.71 3.67
C VAL A 57 -2.75 -5.95 2.83
N TYR A 58 -1.57 -5.75 3.43
CA TYR A 58 -0.29 -6.13 2.83
C TYR A 58 -0.09 -7.63 2.86
N HIS A 59 0.46 -8.21 1.77
CA HIS A 59 0.87 -9.60 1.74
C HIS A 59 2.10 -9.84 0.85
N LEU A 60 3.09 -10.54 1.39
CA LEU A 60 4.16 -11.12 0.59
C LEU A 60 3.68 -12.45 0.01
N PHE A 61 3.39 -12.47 -1.29
CA PHE A 61 2.91 -13.66 -1.98
C PHE A 61 3.96 -14.77 -2.03
N ARG A 62 3.62 -15.92 -1.54
CA ARG A 62 4.44 -17.15 -1.58
C ARG A 62 3.71 -18.29 -2.27
N THR A 63 2.45 -18.52 -1.88
CA THR A 63 1.62 -19.59 -2.44
C THR A 63 0.17 -19.16 -2.57
N GLY A 64 -0.55 -19.74 -3.55
CA GLY A 64 -1.99 -19.52 -3.69
C GLY A 64 -2.78 -19.96 -2.46
N ALA A 65 -2.37 -21.04 -1.78
CA ALA A 65 -3.06 -21.53 -0.59
C ALA A 65 -2.96 -20.57 0.61
N GLU A 66 -1.83 -19.83 0.75
CA GLU A 66 -1.72 -18.79 1.77
C GLU A 66 -2.60 -17.60 1.42
N LEU A 67 -2.59 -17.18 0.15
CA LEU A 67 -3.42 -16.07 -0.32
C LEU A 67 -4.92 -16.40 -0.21
N SER A 68 -5.36 -17.62 -0.53
CA SER A 68 -6.75 -18.05 -0.38
C SER A 68 -7.24 -17.90 1.07
N ARG A 69 -6.46 -18.38 2.05
CA ARG A 69 -6.79 -18.19 3.48
C ARG A 69 -6.83 -16.73 3.90
N LEU A 70 -5.94 -15.91 3.32
CA LEU A 70 -5.91 -14.48 3.60
C LEU A 70 -7.13 -13.77 3.00
N ILE A 71 -7.61 -14.18 1.83
CA ILE A 71 -8.83 -13.65 1.21
C ILE A 71 -10.03 -13.86 2.14
N ASP A 72 -10.18 -15.07 2.69
CA ASP A 72 -11.25 -15.36 3.66
C ASP A 72 -11.16 -14.49 4.92
N ALA A 73 -9.95 -14.33 5.47
CA ALA A 73 -9.71 -13.48 6.63
C ALA A 73 -9.97 -12.00 6.34
N ALA A 74 -9.50 -11.50 5.20
CA ALA A 74 -9.72 -10.14 4.75
C ALA A 74 -11.21 -9.84 4.55
N ALA A 75 -11.93 -10.73 3.87
CA ALA A 75 -13.39 -10.62 3.71
C ALA A 75 -14.11 -10.59 5.08
N ALA A 76 -13.68 -11.44 6.01
CA ALA A 76 -14.24 -11.47 7.37
C ALA A 76 -14.00 -10.16 8.14
N THR A 77 -12.97 -9.37 7.82
CA THR A 77 -12.73 -8.05 8.42
C THR A 77 -13.40 -6.90 7.66
N GLY A 78 -13.99 -7.16 6.50
CA GLY A 78 -14.51 -6.15 5.61
C GLY A 78 -13.40 -5.39 4.87
N ALA A 79 -12.22 -5.96 4.74
CA ALA A 79 -11.10 -5.33 4.04
C ALA A 79 -11.43 -5.10 2.56
N ARG A 80 -11.11 -3.92 2.05
CA ARG A 80 -11.44 -3.54 0.68
C ARG A 80 -10.52 -4.21 -0.34
N CYS A 81 -9.23 -4.31 -0.04
CA CYS A 81 -8.28 -5.00 -0.93
C CYS A 81 -7.11 -5.65 -0.18
N ILE A 82 -6.48 -6.61 -0.86
CA ILE A 82 -5.17 -7.15 -0.50
C ILE A 82 -4.20 -6.69 -1.58
N TYR A 83 -3.06 -6.09 -1.21
CA TYR A 83 -2.00 -5.80 -2.15
C TYR A 83 -0.76 -6.65 -1.88
N LEU A 84 -0.09 -7.01 -2.96
CA LEU A 84 0.91 -8.06 -2.99
C LEU A 84 2.29 -7.54 -3.37
N LEU A 85 3.32 -7.96 -2.63
CA LEU A 85 4.63 -8.17 -3.19
C LEU A 85 4.68 -9.57 -3.81
N THR A 86 5.25 -9.68 -5.01
CA THR A 86 5.07 -10.84 -5.90
C THR A 86 5.94 -12.05 -5.60
N GLY A 87 6.86 -11.94 -4.64
CA GLY A 87 8.01 -12.85 -4.54
C GLY A 87 9.12 -12.47 -5.54
N GLY A 88 10.32 -12.98 -5.33
CA GLY A 88 11.46 -12.75 -6.20
C GLY A 88 11.42 -13.54 -7.52
N ARG A 89 12.31 -13.22 -8.45
CA ARG A 89 12.40 -13.91 -9.76
C ARG A 89 13.09 -15.28 -9.70
N ASP A 90 13.89 -15.55 -8.67
CA ASP A 90 14.63 -16.83 -8.50
C ASP A 90 15.49 -17.20 -9.73
N GLY A 91 16.17 -16.22 -10.33
CA GLY A 91 17.02 -16.41 -11.50
C GLY A 91 16.30 -16.51 -12.85
N CYS A 92 14.95 -16.42 -12.88
CA CYS A 92 14.17 -16.37 -14.10
C CYS A 92 14.23 -15.01 -14.79
N THR A 93 13.86 -14.93 -16.09
CA THR A 93 13.55 -13.65 -16.72
C THR A 93 12.29 -13.04 -16.12
N TRP A 94 12.05 -11.75 -16.39
CA TRP A 94 10.84 -11.08 -15.92
C TRP A 94 9.57 -11.75 -16.46
N GLU A 95 9.57 -12.11 -17.76
CA GLU A 95 8.43 -12.76 -18.44
C GLU A 95 8.12 -14.13 -17.84
N GLN A 96 9.17 -14.91 -17.55
CA GLN A 96 9.00 -16.22 -16.91
C GLN A 96 8.45 -16.10 -15.48
N ALA A 97 8.93 -15.11 -14.74
CA ALA A 97 8.42 -14.83 -13.40
C ALA A 97 6.97 -14.34 -13.45
N ALA A 98 6.62 -13.47 -14.41
CA ALA A 98 5.25 -12.98 -14.61
C ALA A 98 4.29 -14.13 -14.97
N GLU A 99 4.69 -15.03 -15.89
CA GLU A 99 3.88 -16.20 -16.26
C GLU A 99 3.67 -17.14 -15.07
N ARG A 100 4.72 -17.39 -14.27
CA ARG A 100 4.64 -18.21 -13.05
C ARG A 100 3.69 -17.59 -12.03
N PHE A 101 3.83 -16.28 -11.77
CA PHE A 101 2.99 -15.54 -10.85
C PHE A 101 1.52 -15.54 -11.29
N CYS A 102 1.22 -15.21 -12.56
CA CYS A 102 -0.14 -15.20 -13.08
C CYS A 102 -0.82 -16.57 -12.93
N ARG A 103 -0.12 -17.65 -13.28
CA ARG A 103 -0.67 -19.02 -13.08
C ARG A 103 -0.92 -19.35 -11.61
N ALA A 104 -0.03 -18.90 -10.72
CA ALA A 104 -0.14 -19.21 -9.30
C ALA A 104 -1.29 -18.47 -8.61
N ILE A 105 -1.63 -17.24 -9.05
CA ILE A 105 -2.70 -16.46 -8.43
C ILE A 105 -4.06 -16.61 -9.12
N GLU A 106 -4.13 -17.20 -10.33
CA GLU A 106 -5.37 -17.30 -11.10
C GLU A 106 -6.57 -17.83 -10.30
N PRO A 107 -6.46 -18.91 -9.50
CA PRO A 107 -7.58 -19.36 -8.67
C PRO A 107 -7.99 -18.31 -7.63
N CYS A 108 -7.01 -17.63 -7.01
CA CYS A 108 -7.25 -16.63 -5.98
C CYS A 108 -7.95 -15.39 -6.52
N VAL A 109 -7.77 -15.05 -7.80
CA VAL A 109 -8.47 -13.92 -8.44
C VAL A 109 -9.98 -14.12 -8.41
N GLN A 110 -10.43 -15.34 -8.74
CA GLN A 110 -11.85 -15.68 -8.70
C GLN A 110 -12.39 -15.73 -7.28
N GLU A 111 -11.64 -16.33 -6.34
CA GLU A 111 -12.00 -16.36 -4.91
C GLU A 111 -12.17 -14.95 -4.34
N ALA A 112 -11.20 -14.06 -4.60
CA ALA A 112 -11.25 -12.67 -4.13
C ALA A 112 -12.44 -11.89 -4.69
N GLN A 113 -12.76 -12.07 -5.99
CA GLN A 113 -13.93 -11.47 -6.62
C GLN A 113 -15.23 -11.92 -5.96
N LEU A 114 -15.37 -13.22 -5.69
CA LEU A 114 -16.54 -13.79 -5.01
C LEU A 114 -16.66 -13.31 -3.56
N ALA A 115 -15.52 -13.11 -2.88
CA ALA A 115 -15.46 -12.59 -1.53
C ALA A 115 -15.63 -11.05 -1.45
N GLY A 116 -15.66 -10.35 -2.58
CA GLY A 116 -15.75 -8.89 -2.62
C GLY A 116 -14.46 -8.17 -2.19
N VAL A 117 -13.31 -8.84 -2.25
CA VAL A 117 -11.99 -8.32 -1.88
C VAL A 117 -11.19 -8.04 -3.14
N GLY A 118 -10.69 -6.82 -3.32
CA GLY A 118 -9.79 -6.48 -4.43
C GLY A 118 -8.42 -7.15 -4.25
N LEU A 119 -7.81 -7.64 -5.33
CA LEU A 119 -6.38 -7.98 -5.34
C LEU A 119 -5.61 -6.92 -6.12
N ALA A 120 -4.43 -6.54 -5.65
CA ALA A 120 -3.56 -5.55 -6.28
C ALA A 120 -2.09 -5.97 -6.21
N ILE A 121 -1.25 -5.42 -7.09
CA ILE A 121 0.21 -5.54 -7.03
C ILE A 121 0.77 -4.15 -6.70
N GLU A 122 1.70 -4.08 -5.79
CA GLU A 122 2.46 -2.89 -5.47
C GLU A 122 3.65 -2.72 -6.44
N ASN A 123 4.07 -1.50 -6.72
CA ASN A 123 5.39 -1.22 -7.28
C ASN A 123 6.39 -1.01 -6.14
N ALA A 124 7.53 -1.72 -6.16
CA ALA A 124 8.56 -1.57 -5.14
C ALA A 124 9.96 -1.49 -5.74
N SER A 125 10.87 -0.79 -5.08
CA SER A 125 12.25 -0.59 -5.53
C SER A 125 12.96 -1.90 -5.89
N SER A 126 13.84 -1.86 -6.90
CA SER A 126 14.72 -2.98 -7.26
C SER A 126 15.68 -3.41 -6.15
N LEU A 127 15.80 -2.62 -5.09
CA LEU A 127 16.54 -3.00 -3.88
C LEU A 127 15.83 -4.13 -3.09
N TYR A 128 14.58 -4.43 -3.41
CA TYR A 128 13.77 -5.54 -2.87
C TYR A 128 13.61 -6.70 -3.86
N ALA A 129 14.57 -6.88 -4.80
CA ALA A 129 14.47 -7.90 -5.85
C ALA A 129 14.46 -9.35 -5.35
N ASP A 130 14.82 -9.59 -4.11
CA ASP A 130 14.70 -10.86 -3.41
C ASP A 130 13.26 -11.25 -3.07
N ILE A 131 12.39 -10.27 -2.88
CA ILE A 131 10.98 -10.47 -2.48
C ILE A 131 9.96 -9.91 -3.47
N HIS A 132 10.41 -9.30 -4.56
CA HIS A 132 9.54 -8.66 -5.55
C HIS A 132 10.20 -8.58 -6.92
N PHE A 133 9.40 -8.43 -8.01
CA PHE A 133 9.96 -8.24 -9.36
C PHE A 133 9.24 -7.19 -10.22
N ALA A 134 8.21 -6.51 -9.71
CA ALA A 134 7.58 -5.38 -10.39
C ALA A 134 8.15 -4.05 -9.84
N HIS A 135 9.29 -3.61 -10.38
CA HIS A 135 10.12 -2.56 -9.77
C HIS A 135 9.80 -1.15 -10.24
N SER A 136 8.97 -1.00 -11.25
CA SER A 136 8.51 0.28 -11.76
C SER A 136 6.98 0.28 -11.83
N LEU A 137 6.37 1.46 -11.82
CA LEU A 137 4.92 1.55 -12.06
C LEU A 137 4.57 0.99 -13.44
N ARG A 138 5.45 1.16 -14.44
CA ARG A 138 5.30 0.59 -15.78
C ARG A 138 5.23 -0.93 -15.76
N ASP A 139 6.14 -1.60 -15.05
CA ASP A 139 6.17 -3.06 -14.95
C ASP A 139 4.96 -3.57 -14.16
N THR A 140 4.58 -2.84 -13.10
CA THR A 140 3.43 -3.15 -12.26
C THR A 140 2.13 -3.07 -13.04
N ILE A 141 1.94 -2.04 -13.88
CA ILE A 141 0.80 -1.94 -14.78
C ILE A 141 0.74 -3.15 -15.71
N THR A 142 1.86 -3.48 -16.34
CA THR A 142 1.94 -4.62 -17.27
C THR A 142 1.61 -5.94 -16.57
N LEU A 143 2.17 -6.17 -15.38
CA LEU A 143 1.90 -7.39 -14.62
C LEU A 143 0.44 -7.46 -14.13
N ALA A 144 -0.12 -6.35 -13.67
CA ALA A 144 -1.52 -6.26 -13.24
C ALA A 144 -2.49 -6.53 -14.40
N GLU A 145 -2.20 -6.04 -15.61
CA GLU A 145 -2.96 -6.33 -16.83
C GLU A 145 -2.90 -7.83 -17.17
N LEU A 146 -1.72 -8.46 -17.12
CA LEU A 146 -1.54 -9.90 -17.36
C LEU A 146 -2.25 -10.76 -16.33
N ALA A 147 -2.18 -10.38 -15.06
CA ALA A 147 -2.78 -11.12 -13.95
C ALA A 147 -4.28 -10.86 -13.75
N GLY A 148 -4.84 -9.84 -14.42
CA GLY A 148 -6.25 -9.47 -14.28
C GLY A 148 -6.62 -8.87 -12.93
N ILE A 149 -5.67 -8.25 -12.20
CA ILE A 149 -5.87 -7.66 -10.88
C ILE A 149 -5.60 -6.17 -10.86
N GLY A 150 -5.72 -5.54 -9.68
CA GLY A 150 -5.52 -4.12 -9.44
C GLY A 150 -4.05 -3.74 -9.20
N ILE A 151 -3.87 -2.48 -8.86
CA ILE A 151 -2.56 -1.85 -8.60
C ILE A 151 -2.63 -1.12 -7.26
N CYS A 152 -1.60 -1.29 -6.44
CA CYS A 152 -1.23 -0.42 -5.35
C CYS A 152 -0.08 0.47 -5.85
N ILE A 153 -0.30 1.78 -5.94
CA ILE A 153 0.74 2.72 -6.33
C ILE A 153 1.44 3.21 -5.07
N ASP A 154 2.67 2.79 -4.84
CA ASP A 154 3.53 3.45 -3.88
C ASP A 154 4.33 4.55 -4.59
N LEU A 155 3.96 5.80 -4.31
CA LEU A 155 4.56 6.96 -4.95
C LEU A 155 6.06 7.09 -4.63
N PHE A 156 6.50 6.68 -3.43
CA PHE A 156 7.91 6.68 -3.05
C PHE A 156 8.79 5.88 -4.01
N HIS A 157 8.27 4.82 -4.58
CA HIS A 157 9.03 3.94 -5.45
C HIS A 157 8.99 4.33 -6.93
N CYS A 158 8.03 5.17 -7.35
CA CYS A 158 7.86 5.52 -8.77
C CYS A 158 7.93 7.03 -9.08
N TRP A 159 8.05 7.91 -8.08
CA TRP A 159 7.98 9.36 -8.30
C TRP A 159 8.98 9.90 -9.33
N ALA A 160 10.13 9.25 -9.50
CA ALA A 160 11.19 9.65 -10.42
C ALA A 160 11.09 8.97 -11.80
N GLU A 161 10.03 8.20 -12.07
CA GLU A 161 9.85 7.57 -13.39
C GLU A 161 9.54 8.60 -14.49
N ALA A 162 10.08 8.37 -15.67
CA ALA A 162 9.73 9.15 -16.83
C ALA A 162 8.25 8.95 -17.19
N ASP A 163 7.57 10.04 -17.57
CA ASP A 163 6.15 10.08 -17.91
C ASP A 163 5.23 9.58 -16.79
N LEU A 164 5.56 9.92 -15.54
CA LEU A 164 4.75 9.50 -14.37
C LEU A 164 3.27 9.89 -14.54
N ALA A 165 2.99 11.06 -15.09
CA ALA A 165 1.63 11.53 -15.34
C ALA A 165 0.86 10.62 -16.32
N GLY A 166 1.51 10.15 -17.39
CA GLY A 166 0.93 9.19 -18.34
C GLY A 166 0.74 7.81 -17.72
N LEU A 167 1.72 7.36 -16.91
CA LEU A 167 1.63 6.11 -16.17
C LEU A 167 0.48 6.13 -15.15
N LEU A 168 0.32 7.23 -14.41
CA LEU A 168 -0.78 7.38 -13.47
C LEU A 168 -2.14 7.23 -14.17
N ARG A 169 -2.37 7.98 -15.26
CA ARG A 169 -3.63 7.85 -16.04
C ARG A 169 -3.89 6.42 -16.52
N ARG A 170 -2.84 5.69 -16.93
CA ARG A 170 -2.97 4.29 -17.35
C ARG A 170 -3.27 3.36 -16.18
N ALA A 171 -2.68 3.60 -15.01
CA ALA A 171 -2.86 2.77 -13.82
C ALA A 171 -4.22 2.97 -13.14
N LEU A 172 -4.72 4.23 -13.09
CA LEU A 172 -5.87 4.63 -12.28
C LEU A 172 -7.12 3.74 -12.44
N PRO A 173 -7.52 3.28 -13.63
CA PRO A 173 -8.69 2.41 -13.76
C PRO A 173 -8.60 1.08 -13.00
N ARG A 174 -7.38 0.68 -12.61
CA ARG A 174 -7.09 -0.53 -11.84
C ARG A 174 -6.55 -0.23 -10.44
N THR A 175 -6.31 1.04 -10.10
CA THR A 175 -5.68 1.41 -8.84
C THR A 175 -6.63 1.20 -7.68
N GLN A 176 -6.23 0.35 -6.75
CA GLN A 176 -6.94 0.04 -5.51
C GLN A 176 -6.43 0.86 -4.33
N LEU A 177 -5.16 1.21 -4.29
CA LEU A 177 -4.52 1.94 -3.22
C LEU A 177 -3.46 2.88 -3.77
N ILE A 178 -3.30 4.05 -3.14
CA ILE A 178 -2.16 4.95 -3.35
C ILE A 178 -1.51 5.19 -2.00
N GLN A 179 -0.21 4.86 -1.92
CA GLN A 179 0.61 5.06 -0.73
C GLN A 179 1.51 6.27 -0.91
N LEU A 180 1.65 7.02 0.18
CA LEU A 180 2.34 8.30 0.23
C LEU A 180 3.43 8.30 1.30
N SER A 181 4.61 8.67 0.93
CA SER A 181 5.70 9.16 1.76
C SER A 181 6.61 10.03 0.92
N ASP A 182 7.55 10.71 1.55
CA ASP A 182 8.48 11.60 0.87
C ASP A 182 9.90 11.02 0.85
N TYR A 183 10.81 11.68 0.12
CA TYR A 183 12.20 11.31 -0.01
C TYR A 183 13.10 12.56 0.06
N VAL A 184 14.02 12.58 1.02
CA VAL A 184 15.03 13.64 1.12
C VAL A 184 16.19 13.33 0.18
N LEU A 185 16.47 14.22 -0.78
CA LEU A 185 17.54 14.02 -1.75
C LEU A 185 18.88 13.75 -1.08
N GLY A 186 19.53 12.68 -1.53
CA GLY A 186 20.81 12.24 -0.98
C GLY A 186 20.72 11.25 0.18
N ASP A 187 19.55 10.97 0.73
CA ASP A 187 19.38 9.87 1.68
C ASP A 187 19.65 8.53 0.99
N ARG A 188 20.43 7.67 1.64
CA ARG A 188 20.83 6.34 1.14
C ARG A 188 20.40 5.22 2.06
N ALA A 189 19.56 5.51 3.05
CA ALA A 189 18.97 4.48 3.90
C ALA A 189 18.08 3.53 3.08
N LEU A 190 17.82 2.37 3.62
CA LEU A 190 16.89 1.39 3.05
C LEU A 190 16.00 0.86 4.17
N PRO A 191 14.76 1.30 4.22
CA PRO A 191 14.11 2.35 3.39
C PRO A 191 14.52 3.78 3.82
N ALA A 192 14.40 4.74 2.90
CA ALA A 192 14.74 6.16 3.08
C ALA A 192 13.51 7.07 3.09
N ARG A 193 12.39 6.60 3.67
CA ARG A 193 11.15 7.37 3.68
C ARG A 193 11.24 8.57 4.60
N ALA A 194 10.56 9.64 4.22
CA ALA A 194 10.39 10.87 4.99
C ALA A 194 8.89 11.22 5.10
N VAL A 195 8.58 12.11 6.02
CA VAL A 195 7.23 12.67 6.18
C VAL A 195 6.87 13.48 4.93
N PRO A 196 5.66 13.34 4.37
CA PRO A 196 5.18 14.16 3.27
C PRO A 196 5.39 15.66 3.50
N GLY A 197 6.08 16.32 2.56
CA GLY A 197 6.45 17.73 2.65
C GLY A 197 7.89 18.00 3.15
N ASP A 198 8.60 17.00 3.65
CA ASP A 198 10.00 17.15 4.08
C ASP A 198 11.01 16.90 2.94
N GLY A 199 10.54 16.39 1.81
CA GLY A 199 11.43 15.93 0.74
C GLY A 199 11.17 16.54 -0.63
N ALA A 200 11.49 15.78 -1.67
CA ALA A 200 11.49 16.23 -3.05
C ALA A 200 10.38 15.62 -3.90
N ILE A 201 9.57 14.70 -3.35
CA ILE A 201 8.48 14.07 -4.10
C ILE A 201 7.36 15.09 -4.32
N PRO A 202 6.90 15.33 -5.55
CA PRO A 202 5.86 16.32 -5.84
C PRO A 202 4.46 15.79 -5.47
N ILE A 203 4.24 15.46 -4.18
CA ILE A 203 3.05 14.78 -3.67
C ILE A 203 1.79 15.56 -3.99
N GLU A 204 1.75 16.87 -3.73
CA GLU A 204 0.55 17.71 -3.99
C GLU A 204 0.15 17.69 -5.47
N SER A 205 1.11 17.78 -6.39
CA SER A 205 0.85 17.69 -7.82
C SER A 205 0.35 16.30 -8.25
N PHE A 206 0.88 15.26 -7.64
CA PHE A 206 0.43 13.87 -7.88
C PHE A 206 -1.00 13.65 -7.38
N LEU A 207 -1.32 14.13 -6.17
CA LEU A 207 -2.67 14.10 -5.60
C LEU A 207 -3.66 14.86 -6.49
N ALA A 208 -3.30 16.09 -6.91
CA ALA A 208 -4.13 16.88 -7.79
C ALA A 208 -4.48 16.15 -9.09
N GLN A 209 -3.49 15.48 -9.72
CA GLN A 209 -3.73 14.70 -10.92
C GLN A 209 -4.58 13.47 -10.63
N ALA A 210 -4.28 12.68 -9.59
CA ALA A 210 -5.06 11.49 -9.25
C ALA A 210 -6.54 11.82 -9.02
N LEU A 211 -6.80 12.94 -8.33
CA LEU A 211 -8.15 13.43 -8.07
C LEU A 211 -8.86 13.92 -9.35
N ALA A 212 -8.16 14.68 -10.18
CA ALA A 212 -8.68 15.19 -11.45
C ALA A 212 -9.00 14.05 -12.44
N ASP A 213 -8.18 12.99 -12.43
CA ASP A 213 -8.36 11.79 -13.26
C ASP A 213 -9.35 10.77 -12.64
N GLY A 214 -9.99 11.10 -11.50
CA GLY A 214 -11.11 10.36 -10.93
C GLY A 214 -10.75 9.22 -9.98
N TYR A 215 -9.59 9.24 -9.33
CA TYR A 215 -9.27 8.26 -8.27
C TYR A 215 -10.34 8.28 -7.17
N PRO A 216 -11.04 7.15 -6.90
CA PRO A 216 -12.23 7.16 -6.06
C PRO A 216 -11.98 6.92 -4.57
N PHE A 217 -10.81 6.37 -4.21
CA PHE A 217 -10.52 5.90 -2.85
C PHE A 217 -9.76 6.93 -2.01
N GLY A 218 -9.49 6.56 -0.77
CA GLY A 218 -8.60 7.29 0.14
C GLY A 218 -7.11 7.10 -0.17
N PHE A 219 -6.27 7.70 0.67
CA PHE A 219 -4.82 7.60 0.57
C PHE A 219 -4.25 6.93 1.81
N ASP A 220 -3.10 6.28 1.66
CA ASP A 220 -2.41 5.58 2.73
C ASP A 220 -1.03 6.21 2.97
N VAL A 221 -0.70 6.49 4.22
CA VAL A 221 0.62 6.98 4.61
C VAL A 221 1.47 5.80 5.04
N GLU A 222 2.61 5.59 4.37
CA GLU A 222 3.54 4.52 4.71
C GLU A 222 4.90 5.09 5.08
N LEU A 223 5.26 4.97 6.36
CA LEU A 223 6.47 5.54 6.92
C LEU A 223 7.31 4.48 7.61
N LEU A 224 8.55 4.35 7.19
CA LEU A 224 9.55 3.54 7.89
C LEU A 224 10.96 3.95 7.50
N GLY A 225 11.92 3.58 8.32
CA GLY A 225 13.32 3.88 8.11
C GLY A 225 13.94 4.79 9.16
N PRO A 226 15.26 4.96 9.11
CA PRO A 226 16.02 5.61 10.19
C PRO A 226 15.55 7.03 10.51
N ARG A 227 15.08 7.79 9.52
CA ARG A 227 14.56 9.16 9.71
C ARG A 227 13.28 9.17 10.54
N ILE A 228 12.38 8.24 10.24
CA ILE A 228 11.10 8.07 10.96
C ILE A 228 11.34 7.59 12.40
N GLU A 229 12.30 6.67 12.57
CA GLU A 229 12.71 6.20 13.90
C GLU A 229 13.31 7.33 14.75
N ALA A 230 14.16 8.18 14.14
CA ALA A 230 14.81 9.26 14.85
C ALA A 230 13.83 10.35 15.31
N GLU A 231 12.75 10.59 14.57
CA GLU A 231 11.68 11.52 14.93
C GLU A 231 10.72 10.92 15.97
N GLY A 232 10.56 9.61 15.94
CA GLY A 232 9.53 8.87 16.65
C GLY A 232 8.32 8.59 15.76
N ARG A 233 7.99 7.32 15.59
CA ARG A 233 6.99 6.82 14.62
C ARG A 233 5.63 7.48 14.74
N LEU A 234 5.11 7.66 15.97
CA LEU A 234 3.83 8.30 16.21
C LEU A 234 3.84 9.79 15.85
N ALA A 235 4.92 10.50 16.19
CA ALA A 235 5.07 11.91 15.86
C ALA A 235 5.17 12.11 14.34
N ALA A 236 5.99 11.30 13.65
CA ALA A 236 6.11 11.33 12.21
C ALA A 236 4.78 11.03 11.50
N ALA A 237 4.04 10.01 11.97
CA ALA A 237 2.72 9.67 11.44
C ALA A 237 1.71 10.80 11.63
N GLY A 238 1.71 11.45 12.79
CA GLY A 238 0.84 12.61 13.05
C GLY A 238 1.12 13.78 12.12
N ARG A 239 2.41 14.11 11.91
CA ARG A 239 2.81 15.16 10.95
C ARG A 239 2.43 14.79 9.51
N ALA A 240 2.62 13.53 9.13
CA ALA A 240 2.27 13.06 7.79
C ALA A 240 0.77 13.15 7.53
N CYS A 241 -0.06 12.72 8.48
CA CYS A 241 -1.51 12.87 8.39
C CYS A 241 -1.92 14.34 8.25
N ALA A 242 -1.34 15.23 9.03
CA ALA A 242 -1.61 16.66 8.96
C ALA A 242 -1.21 17.25 7.60
N ALA A 243 0.00 16.93 7.12
CA ALA A 243 0.51 17.43 5.83
C ALA A 243 -0.34 16.95 4.64
N VAL A 244 -0.69 15.65 4.60
CA VAL A 244 -1.54 15.10 3.53
C VAL A 244 -2.95 15.67 3.60
N SER A 245 -3.53 15.80 4.80
CA SER A 245 -4.86 16.42 4.96
C SER A 245 -4.86 17.88 4.48
N GLU A 246 -3.83 18.66 4.79
CA GLU A 246 -3.71 20.05 4.30
C GLU A 246 -3.62 20.11 2.76
N MET A 247 -2.85 19.19 2.13
CA MET A 247 -2.77 19.09 0.67
C MET A 247 -4.15 18.76 0.06
N LEU A 248 -4.87 17.80 0.65
CA LEU A 248 -6.21 17.41 0.18
C LEU A 248 -7.24 18.53 0.36
N ASP A 249 -7.21 19.24 1.48
CA ASP A 249 -8.09 20.40 1.73
C ASP A 249 -7.87 21.51 0.71
N LYS A 250 -6.61 21.84 0.35
CA LYS A 250 -6.27 22.79 -0.72
C LYS A 250 -6.84 22.37 -2.09
N LEU A 251 -6.94 21.07 -2.32
CA LEU A 251 -7.48 20.50 -3.56
C LEU A 251 -9.01 20.34 -3.53
N GLY A 252 -9.67 20.74 -2.42
CA GLY A 252 -11.14 20.69 -2.29
C GLY A 252 -11.71 19.29 -2.12
N SER A 253 -10.95 18.38 -1.53
CA SER A 253 -11.23 16.94 -1.46
C SER A 253 -11.57 16.45 -0.03
#